data_7a6b402cf911b283432db004218b4a06
#
_entry.id   7a6b402cf911b283432db004218b4a06
#
_cell.length_a   1.000
_cell.length_b   1.000
_cell.length_c   1.000
_cell.angle_alpha   90.00
_cell.angle_beta   90.00
_cell.angle_gamma   90.00
#
_symmetry.space_group_name_H-M   'P 1'
#
loop_
_entity.id
_entity.type
_entity.pdbx_description
1 polymer ?
#
loop_
_entity_poly.entity_id
_entity_poly.type
_entity_poly.pdbx_seq_one_letter_code
_entity_poly.pdbx_strand_id
1 'polypeptide(L)'
;MAGSERDKGGSGPGKDDGVDVYLADAHDLQTYRDANALLGQMRVPQLIDSGNPNQKLYVAVLDGTGNDMFTADTAHQTGVARIYQDIRNQHNAGDLPNVAAGYVTGPGTQSGLKGTSDSAKGHTFEERAETMYKMFIEQSADWLRRNPDADIRVAAMGFSRGAEQAAFFTRLVDERGIQDPTGAKYTYDNNGL
;
A
#
# COMPACT_ATOMS: atom_id res chain seq x y z
N MET A 1 -33.28 2.91 32.78
CA MET A 1 -32.57 3.72 31.80
C MET A 1 -33.09 3.29 30.44
N ALA A 2 -33.90 4.15 29.79
CA ALA A 2 -34.42 3.86 28.46
C ALA A 2 -33.26 4.04 27.47
N GLY A 3 -32.90 2.97 26.77
CA GLY A 3 -31.95 3.05 25.65
C GLY A 3 -32.53 3.95 24.58
N SER A 4 -31.83 5.00 24.21
CA SER A 4 -32.15 5.84 23.07
C SER A 4 -32.16 4.96 21.82
N GLU A 5 -33.32 4.79 21.22
CA GLU A 5 -33.46 4.12 19.94
C GLU A 5 -32.71 4.97 18.90
N ARG A 6 -31.61 4.44 18.35
CA ARG A 6 -30.80 5.15 17.34
C ARG A 6 -31.56 5.17 16.03
N ASP A 7 -31.67 6.34 15.41
CA ASP A 7 -32.29 6.48 14.08
C ASP A 7 -31.51 5.65 13.06
N LYS A 8 -32.20 4.74 12.37
CA LYS A 8 -31.63 3.95 11.28
C LYS A 8 -31.41 4.86 10.07
N GLY A 9 -30.14 5.03 9.71
CA GLY A 9 -29.77 5.67 8.45
C GLY A 9 -30.32 4.87 7.26
N GLY A 10 -30.90 5.56 6.28
CA GLY A 10 -31.35 4.91 5.05
C GLY A 10 -30.18 4.15 4.40
N SER A 11 -30.48 2.97 3.85
CA SER A 11 -29.52 2.15 3.10
C SER A 11 -28.89 3.00 1.97
N GLY A 12 -27.61 3.33 2.12
CA GLY A 12 -26.82 3.84 1.00
C GLY A 12 -26.74 2.79 -0.13
N PRO A 13 -26.21 3.14 -1.32
CA PRO A 13 -26.12 2.25 -2.48
C PRO A 13 -25.05 1.15 -2.30
N GLY A 14 -25.04 0.48 -1.17
CA GLY A 14 -24.22 -0.70 -0.89
C GLY A 14 -25.07 -1.96 -0.91
N LYS A 15 -24.46 -3.11 -1.18
CA LYS A 15 -25.13 -4.40 -0.96
C LYS A 15 -25.51 -4.50 0.51
N ASP A 16 -26.76 -4.90 0.76
CA ASP A 16 -27.24 -5.23 2.09
C ASP A 16 -26.39 -6.40 2.62
N ASP A 17 -25.47 -6.11 3.52
CA ASP A 17 -24.60 -7.08 4.16
C ASP A 17 -25.18 -7.61 5.48
N GLY A 18 -26.43 -7.25 5.77
CA GLY A 18 -27.12 -7.62 7.00
C GLY A 18 -26.68 -6.83 8.23
N VAL A 19 -25.88 -5.78 8.06
CA VAL A 19 -25.50 -4.88 9.14
C VAL A 19 -26.41 -3.67 9.16
N ASP A 20 -27.05 -3.42 10.30
CA ASP A 20 -27.86 -2.21 10.51
C ASP A 20 -26.94 -0.98 10.52
N VAL A 21 -27.20 -0.03 9.63
CA VAL A 21 -26.50 1.25 9.56
C VAL A 21 -27.25 2.27 10.39
N TYR A 22 -26.55 2.92 11.31
CA TYR A 22 -27.09 3.99 12.15
C TYR A 22 -26.38 5.30 11.82
N LEU A 23 -27.11 6.41 11.88
CA LEU A 23 -26.48 7.73 11.81
C LEU A 23 -25.63 7.95 13.05
N ALA A 24 -24.42 8.45 12.85
CA ALA A 24 -23.53 8.80 13.95
C ALA A 24 -24.16 9.93 14.79
N ASP A 25 -24.31 9.68 16.08
CA ASP A 25 -24.80 10.69 17.02
C ASP A 25 -23.66 11.60 17.53
N ALA A 26 -23.98 12.56 18.38
CA ALA A 26 -22.99 13.50 18.92
C ALA A 26 -21.92 12.80 19.76
N HIS A 27 -22.25 11.69 20.43
CA HIS A 27 -21.31 10.91 21.20
C HIS A 27 -20.34 10.14 20.30
N ASP A 28 -20.84 9.52 19.23
CA ASP A 28 -20.01 8.83 18.23
C ASP A 28 -19.02 9.80 17.58
N LEU A 29 -19.48 11.01 17.21
CA LEU A 29 -18.63 12.05 16.66
C LEU A 29 -17.58 12.56 17.65
N GLN A 30 -17.93 12.66 18.92
CA GLN A 30 -16.97 13.05 19.95
C GLN A 30 -15.93 11.95 20.16
N THR A 31 -16.35 10.69 20.25
CA THR A 31 -15.44 9.53 20.37
C THR A 31 -14.45 9.48 19.21
N TYR A 32 -14.92 9.76 17.99
CA TYR A 32 -14.06 9.83 16.80
C TYR A 32 -13.02 10.96 16.91
N ARG A 33 -13.44 12.15 17.36
CA ARG A 33 -12.52 13.28 17.58
C ARG A 33 -11.47 12.98 18.64
N ASP A 34 -11.88 12.37 19.75
CA ASP A 34 -10.98 12.01 20.84
C ASP A 34 -9.97 10.94 20.38
N ALA A 35 -10.43 9.94 19.61
CA ALA A 35 -9.54 8.94 19.01
C ALA A 35 -8.53 9.58 18.05
N ASN A 36 -8.97 10.52 17.20
CA ASN A 36 -8.05 11.25 16.32
C ASN A 36 -7.04 12.09 17.08
N ALA A 37 -7.46 12.74 18.17
CA ALA A 37 -6.55 13.51 19.02
C ALA A 37 -5.49 12.61 19.67
N LEU A 38 -5.88 11.41 20.12
CA LEU A 38 -4.94 10.43 20.68
C LEU A 38 -3.99 9.87 19.60
N LEU A 39 -4.49 9.59 18.40
CA LEU A 39 -3.64 9.17 17.27
C LEU A 39 -2.59 10.24 16.93
N GLY A 40 -2.97 11.52 16.97
CA GLY A 40 -2.04 12.64 16.77
C GLY A 40 -0.93 12.74 17.82
N GLN A 41 -1.11 12.11 18.98
CA GLN A 41 -0.10 12.06 20.06
C GLN A 41 0.79 10.81 19.99
N MET A 42 0.47 9.86 19.12
CA MET A 42 1.28 8.66 18.96
C MET A 42 2.68 9.02 18.45
N ARG A 43 3.69 8.55 19.18
CA ARG A 43 5.06 8.61 18.69
C ARG A 43 5.29 7.47 17.72
N VAL A 44 5.38 7.80 16.45
CA VAL A 44 5.80 6.85 15.41
C VAL A 44 7.32 6.93 15.22
N PRO A 45 8.02 5.81 15.00
CA PRO A 45 9.43 5.84 14.66
C PRO A 45 9.66 6.70 13.41
N GLN A 46 10.63 7.60 13.49
CA GLN A 46 11.06 8.33 12.31
C GLN A 46 11.83 7.38 11.39
N LEU A 47 11.30 7.12 10.21
CA LEU A 47 11.93 6.18 9.27
C LEU A 47 13.16 6.78 8.61
N ILE A 48 13.11 8.06 8.25
CA ILE A 48 14.26 8.81 7.69
C ILE A 48 14.27 10.23 8.28
N ASP A 49 15.45 10.82 8.31
CA ASP A 49 15.61 12.27 8.48
C ASP A 49 15.54 12.92 7.10
N SER A 50 14.50 13.70 6.86
CA SER A 50 14.30 14.40 5.57
C SER A 50 15.40 15.43 5.27
N GLY A 51 16.10 15.92 6.30
CA GLY A 51 17.25 16.81 6.16
C GLY A 51 18.56 16.07 5.78
N ASN A 52 18.60 14.75 5.89
CA ASN A 52 19.76 13.96 5.52
C ASN A 52 19.65 13.45 4.07
N PRO A 53 20.42 13.99 3.12
CA PRO A 53 20.31 13.60 1.70
C PRO A 53 20.75 12.16 1.42
N ASN A 54 21.47 11.52 2.35
CA ASN A 54 21.89 10.13 2.19
C ASN A 54 20.79 9.15 2.53
N GLN A 55 19.85 9.53 3.41
CA GLN A 55 18.73 8.66 3.79
C GLN A 55 17.66 8.66 2.71
N LYS A 56 17.31 7.46 2.25
CA LYS A 56 16.27 7.22 1.25
C LYS A 56 15.21 6.28 1.82
N LEU A 57 13.95 6.52 1.47
CA LEU A 57 12.85 5.65 1.84
C LEU A 57 12.10 5.19 0.59
N TYR A 58 12.05 3.90 0.39
CA TYR A 58 11.15 3.29 -0.57
C TYR A 58 9.87 2.80 0.13
N VAL A 59 8.73 3.23 -0.36
CA VAL A 59 7.42 2.82 0.15
C VAL A 59 6.76 1.87 -0.85
N ALA A 60 6.68 0.60 -0.48
CA ALA A 60 6.01 -0.44 -1.26
C ALA A 60 4.53 -0.47 -0.89
N VAL A 61 3.65 -0.27 -1.88
CA VAL A 61 2.21 -0.24 -1.70
C VAL A 61 1.55 -1.32 -2.55
N LEU A 62 0.88 -2.28 -1.88
CA LEU A 62 0.22 -3.41 -2.54
C LEU A 62 -1.28 -3.39 -2.21
N ASP A 63 -2.10 -3.35 -3.26
CA ASP A 63 -3.54 -3.19 -3.08
C ASP A 63 -4.27 -4.54 -2.94
N GLY A 64 -5.50 -4.47 -2.44
CA GLY A 64 -6.35 -5.63 -2.20
C GLY A 64 -7.06 -6.09 -3.45
N THR A 65 -7.68 -7.27 -3.36
CA THR A 65 -8.40 -7.92 -4.45
C THR A 65 -9.39 -7.01 -5.14
N GLY A 66 -9.29 -6.95 -6.46
CA GLY A 66 -10.18 -6.17 -7.30
C GLY A 66 -9.94 -4.65 -7.25
N ASN A 67 -8.94 -4.19 -6.48
CA ASN A 67 -8.64 -2.76 -6.38
C ASN A 67 -7.53 -2.36 -7.34
N ASP A 68 -7.79 -1.34 -8.13
CA ASP A 68 -6.86 -0.74 -9.08
C ASP A 68 -7.08 0.77 -9.10
N MET A 69 -6.12 1.52 -8.56
CA MET A 69 -6.22 2.99 -8.49
C MET A 69 -6.25 3.66 -9.86
N PHE A 70 -5.76 2.99 -10.91
CA PHE A 70 -5.72 3.57 -12.24
C PHE A 70 -7.07 3.52 -12.96
N THR A 71 -7.97 2.63 -12.51
CA THR A 71 -9.31 2.45 -13.07
C THR A 71 -10.42 2.90 -12.13
N ALA A 72 -10.15 2.95 -10.81
CA ALA A 72 -11.12 3.40 -9.81
C ALA A 72 -11.20 4.94 -9.79
N ASP A 73 -12.42 5.46 -9.63
CA ASP A 73 -12.58 6.87 -9.30
C ASP A 73 -12.03 7.16 -7.88
N THR A 74 -11.74 8.43 -7.61
CA THR A 74 -11.08 8.84 -6.36
C THR A 74 -11.89 8.47 -5.12
N ALA A 75 -13.22 8.40 -5.21
CA ALA A 75 -14.08 8.06 -4.08
C ALA A 75 -13.96 6.58 -3.68
N HIS A 76 -13.66 5.71 -4.65
CA HIS A 76 -13.56 4.26 -4.47
C HIS A 76 -12.13 3.73 -4.33
N GLN A 77 -11.13 4.62 -4.30
CA GLN A 77 -9.75 4.22 -4.05
C GLN A 77 -9.53 3.80 -2.60
N THR A 78 -8.72 2.78 -2.41
CA THR A 78 -8.30 2.30 -1.08
C THR A 78 -7.44 3.33 -0.35
N GLY A 79 -7.35 3.22 0.98
CA GLY A 79 -6.47 4.07 1.77
C GLY A 79 -5.01 3.95 1.35
N VAL A 80 -4.54 2.75 1.00
CA VAL A 80 -3.16 2.54 0.56
C VAL A 80 -2.89 3.18 -0.80
N ALA A 81 -3.85 3.14 -1.74
CA ALA A 81 -3.75 3.81 -3.02
C ALA A 81 -3.63 5.33 -2.87
N ARG A 82 -4.42 5.93 -1.96
CA ARG A 82 -4.35 7.37 -1.65
C ARG A 82 -3.00 7.76 -1.07
N ILE A 83 -2.45 6.97 -0.14
CA ILE A 83 -1.11 7.21 0.42
C ILE A 83 -0.05 7.18 -0.69
N TYR A 84 -0.12 6.21 -1.60
CA TYR A 84 0.79 6.18 -2.75
C TYR A 84 0.69 7.45 -3.61
N GLN A 85 -0.53 7.90 -3.93
CA GLN A 85 -0.74 9.13 -4.71
C GLN A 85 -0.16 10.36 -4.00
N ASP A 86 -0.38 10.48 -2.70
CA ASP A 86 0.14 11.60 -1.92
C ASP A 86 1.66 11.63 -1.91
N ILE A 87 2.31 10.48 -1.68
CA ILE A 87 3.78 10.38 -1.75
C ILE A 87 4.28 10.77 -3.13
N ARG A 88 3.67 10.23 -4.19
CA ARG A 88 4.05 10.53 -5.57
C ARG A 88 3.90 12.02 -5.91
N ASN A 89 2.79 12.63 -5.48
CA ASN A 89 2.53 14.05 -5.73
C ASN A 89 3.57 14.92 -5.01
N GLN A 90 3.88 14.65 -3.76
CA GLN A 90 4.88 15.38 -2.97
C GLN A 90 6.30 15.14 -3.51
N HIS A 91 6.61 13.92 -3.95
CA HIS A 91 7.88 13.63 -4.61
C HIS A 91 8.05 14.47 -5.89
N ASN A 92 7.02 14.48 -6.74
CA ASN A 92 7.04 15.24 -8.01
C ASN A 92 7.07 16.76 -7.77
N ALA A 93 6.51 17.25 -6.68
CA ALA A 93 6.58 18.65 -6.27
C ALA A 93 7.97 19.02 -5.70
N GLY A 94 8.80 18.04 -5.36
CA GLY A 94 10.09 18.26 -4.71
C GLY A 94 10.04 18.36 -3.20
N ASP A 95 8.88 18.15 -2.59
CA ASP A 95 8.70 18.23 -1.13
C ASP A 95 9.26 16.97 -0.42
N LEU A 96 9.27 15.84 -1.12
CA LEU A 96 9.81 14.56 -0.63
C LEU A 96 10.89 13.98 -1.56
N PRO A 97 12.03 14.66 -1.75
CA PRO A 97 13.05 14.24 -2.72
C PRO A 97 13.75 12.92 -2.34
N ASN A 98 13.69 12.55 -1.06
CA ASN A 98 14.34 11.35 -0.51
C ASN A 98 13.36 10.16 -0.37
N VAL A 99 12.11 10.31 -0.79
CA VAL A 99 11.08 9.27 -0.70
C VAL A 99 10.61 8.92 -2.10
N ALA A 100 10.54 7.63 -2.40
CA ALA A 100 9.88 7.11 -3.60
C ALA A 100 8.89 6.02 -3.22
N ALA A 101 7.87 5.81 -4.04
CA ALA A 101 6.89 4.77 -3.80
C ALA A 101 6.63 3.94 -5.06
N GLY A 102 6.42 2.64 -4.88
CA GLY A 102 5.87 1.73 -5.88
C GLY A 102 4.45 1.32 -5.53
N TYR A 103 3.62 1.09 -6.54
CA TYR A 103 2.25 0.61 -6.37
C TYR A 103 1.98 -0.59 -7.27
N VAL A 104 1.43 -1.64 -6.66
CA VAL A 104 0.97 -2.83 -7.37
C VAL A 104 -0.52 -3.00 -7.12
N THR A 105 -1.29 -3.13 -8.20
CA THR A 105 -2.74 -3.35 -8.17
C THR A 105 -3.10 -4.65 -7.46
N GLY A 106 -4.30 -4.76 -6.95
CA GLY A 106 -4.78 -5.98 -6.28
C GLY A 106 -4.98 -7.17 -7.24
N PRO A 107 -4.98 -8.40 -6.73
CA PRO A 107 -5.31 -9.59 -7.51
C PRO A 107 -6.70 -9.46 -8.18
N GLY A 108 -6.86 -10.01 -9.38
CA GLY A 108 -8.13 -10.01 -10.11
C GLY A 108 -8.46 -8.74 -10.88
N THR A 109 -7.55 -7.77 -10.93
CA THR A 109 -7.74 -6.54 -11.73
C THR A 109 -7.41 -6.72 -13.21
N GLN A 110 -6.85 -7.87 -13.58
CA GLN A 110 -6.56 -8.19 -14.98
C GLN A 110 -7.86 -8.49 -15.72
N SER A 111 -7.99 -7.95 -16.93
CA SER A 111 -9.17 -8.16 -17.78
C SER A 111 -9.25 -9.60 -18.31
N GLY A 112 -10.48 -10.18 -18.32
CA GLY A 112 -10.76 -11.48 -18.92
C GLY A 112 -10.68 -12.68 -17.98
N LEU A 113 -10.64 -13.88 -18.56
CA LEU A 113 -10.64 -15.16 -17.84
C LEU A 113 -9.45 -15.32 -16.86
N LYS A 114 -8.33 -14.67 -17.14
CA LYS A 114 -7.16 -14.64 -16.24
C LYS A 114 -7.46 -13.94 -14.93
N GLY A 115 -8.18 -12.83 -14.94
CA GLY A 115 -8.53 -12.09 -13.72
C GLY A 115 -9.39 -12.90 -12.76
N THR A 116 -10.34 -13.70 -13.27
CA THR A 116 -11.21 -14.56 -12.45
C THR A 116 -10.44 -15.73 -11.84
N SER A 117 -9.53 -16.33 -12.61
CA SER A 117 -8.68 -17.43 -12.14
C SER A 117 -7.68 -16.96 -11.08
N ASP A 118 -7.13 -15.76 -11.25
CA ASP A 118 -6.21 -15.12 -10.32
C ASP A 118 -6.88 -14.84 -8.97
N SER A 119 -8.11 -14.32 -9.00
CA SER A 119 -8.92 -14.10 -7.79
C SER A 119 -9.19 -15.38 -7.01
N ALA A 120 -9.35 -16.51 -7.70
CA ALA A 120 -9.71 -17.78 -7.08
C ALA A 120 -8.50 -18.60 -6.58
N LYS A 121 -7.34 -18.46 -7.23
CA LYS A 121 -6.19 -19.35 -7.02
C LYS A 121 -4.94 -18.71 -6.42
N GLY A 122 -4.90 -17.36 -6.28
CA GLY A 122 -3.73 -16.66 -5.78
C GLY A 122 -2.46 -16.82 -6.63
N HIS A 123 -2.62 -17.24 -7.89
CA HIS A 123 -1.51 -17.58 -8.79
C HIS A 123 -0.53 -16.44 -9.07
N THR A 124 -0.96 -15.20 -8.85
CA THR A 124 -0.15 -13.99 -9.07
C THR A 124 0.36 -13.37 -7.77
N PHE A 125 0.27 -14.10 -6.65
CA PHE A 125 0.69 -13.60 -5.36
C PHE A 125 2.19 -13.27 -5.36
N GLU A 126 3.01 -14.26 -5.70
CA GLU A 126 4.45 -14.10 -5.78
C GLU A 126 4.87 -13.16 -6.91
N GLU A 127 4.24 -13.25 -8.09
CA GLU A 127 4.51 -12.36 -9.22
C GLU A 127 4.32 -10.88 -8.88
N ARG A 128 3.33 -10.55 -8.05
CA ARG A 128 3.08 -9.17 -7.62
C ARG A 128 4.14 -8.68 -6.64
N ALA A 129 4.55 -9.53 -5.70
CA ALA A 129 5.64 -9.20 -4.80
C ALA A 129 6.97 -9.08 -5.55
N GLU A 130 7.22 -9.94 -6.54
CA GLU A 130 8.39 -9.84 -7.44
C GLU A 130 8.34 -8.56 -8.28
N THR A 131 7.18 -8.17 -8.76
CA THR A 131 7.00 -6.89 -9.47
C THR A 131 7.37 -5.71 -8.57
N MET A 132 6.90 -5.73 -7.31
CA MET A 132 7.26 -4.71 -6.33
C MET A 132 8.76 -4.73 -6.02
N TYR A 133 9.34 -5.92 -5.88
CA TYR A 133 10.77 -6.07 -5.64
C TYR A 133 11.60 -5.53 -6.81
N LYS A 134 11.18 -5.77 -8.05
CA LYS A 134 11.80 -5.18 -9.24
C LYS A 134 11.77 -3.66 -9.21
N MET A 135 10.61 -3.05 -8.93
CA MET A 135 10.48 -1.60 -8.80
C MET A 135 11.41 -1.04 -7.71
N PHE A 136 11.52 -1.75 -6.59
CA PHE A 136 12.39 -1.38 -5.48
C PHE A 136 13.87 -1.36 -5.86
N ILE A 137 14.37 -2.42 -6.51
CA ILE A 137 15.79 -2.49 -6.86
C ILE A 137 16.14 -1.54 -8.00
N GLU A 138 15.24 -1.29 -8.96
CA GLU A 138 15.42 -0.27 -10.00
C GLU A 138 15.55 1.13 -9.39
N GLN A 139 14.69 1.47 -8.44
CA GLN A 139 14.77 2.75 -7.72
C GLN A 139 16.03 2.83 -6.85
N SER A 140 16.37 1.75 -6.18
CA SER A 140 17.58 1.68 -5.34
C SER A 140 18.85 1.84 -6.16
N ALA A 141 18.92 1.21 -7.32
CA ALA A 141 20.05 1.37 -8.25
C ALA A 141 20.19 2.81 -8.76
N ASP A 142 19.06 3.49 -9.01
CA ASP A 142 19.07 4.90 -9.39
C ASP A 142 19.63 5.79 -8.26
N TRP A 143 19.23 5.56 -7.03
CA TRP A 143 19.75 6.27 -5.87
C TRP A 143 21.24 6.00 -5.64
N LEU A 144 21.67 4.75 -5.66
CA LEU A 144 23.06 4.34 -5.45
C LEU A 144 24.00 4.86 -6.55
N ARG A 145 23.50 4.94 -7.79
CA ARG A 145 24.26 5.54 -8.90
C ARG A 145 24.53 7.03 -8.67
N ARG A 146 23.57 7.76 -8.10
CA ARG A 146 23.70 9.19 -7.78
C ARG A 146 24.43 9.44 -6.48
N ASN A 147 24.30 8.54 -5.53
CA ASN A 147 24.92 8.60 -4.22
C ASN A 147 25.26 7.19 -3.73
N PRO A 148 26.52 6.73 -3.90
CA PRO A 148 26.94 5.40 -3.46
C PRO A 148 26.80 5.16 -1.94
N ASP A 149 26.75 6.22 -1.14
CA ASP A 149 26.62 6.16 0.33
C ASP A 149 25.13 6.24 0.77
N ALA A 150 24.17 6.04 -0.12
CA ALA A 150 22.76 6.09 0.22
C ALA A 150 22.38 4.99 1.22
N ASP A 151 21.78 5.41 2.37
CA ASP A 151 21.13 4.55 3.36
C ASP A 151 19.67 4.34 2.93
N ILE A 152 19.41 3.21 2.29
CA ILE A 152 18.10 2.90 1.72
C ILE A 152 17.27 2.08 2.69
N ARG A 153 16.15 2.63 3.10
CA ARG A 153 15.17 2.00 3.99
C ARG A 153 13.91 1.66 3.22
N VAL A 154 13.19 0.66 3.71
CA VAL A 154 11.96 0.16 3.09
C VAL A 154 10.83 0.20 4.11
N ALA A 155 9.68 0.72 3.67
CA ALA A 155 8.40 0.53 4.34
C ALA A 155 7.46 -0.19 3.38
N ALA A 156 6.72 -1.18 3.87
CA ALA A 156 5.73 -1.89 3.06
C ALA A 156 4.35 -1.77 3.69
N MET A 157 3.35 -1.55 2.87
CA MET A 157 1.96 -1.52 3.29
C MET A 157 1.09 -2.23 2.26
N GLY A 158 0.01 -2.81 2.74
CA GLY A 158 -0.93 -3.48 1.88
C GLY A 158 -2.34 -3.49 2.45
N PHE A 159 -3.32 -3.65 1.57
CA PHE A 159 -4.71 -3.78 1.93
C PHE A 159 -5.20 -5.20 1.62
N SER A 160 -5.90 -5.85 2.56
CA SER A 160 -6.45 -7.20 2.37
C SER A 160 -5.34 -8.19 1.93
N ARG A 161 -5.53 -8.93 0.83
CA ARG A 161 -4.49 -9.81 0.25
C ARG A 161 -3.19 -9.08 -0.12
N GLY A 162 -3.25 -7.77 -0.37
CA GLY A 162 -2.06 -6.95 -0.55
C GLY A 162 -1.18 -6.88 0.70
N ALA A 163 -1.75 -7.02 1.91
CA ALA A 163 -0.97 -7.06 3.14
C ALA A 163 -0.09 -8.32 3.23
N GLU A 164 -0.59 -9.46 2.77
CA GLU A 164 0.18 -10.71 2.69
C GLU A 164 1.32 -10.58 1.66
N GLN A 165 1.03 -9.95 0.51
CA GLN A 165 2.03 -9.67 -0.52
C GLN A 165 3.09 -8.68 -0.03
N ALA A 166 2.72 -7.69 0.80
CA ALA A 166 3.65 -6.77 1.42
C ALA A 166 4.61 -7.50 2.37
N ALA A 167 4.10 -8.45 3.17
CA ALA A 167 4.94 -9.28 4.04
C ALA A 167 5.88 -10.19 3.22
N PHE A 168 5.40 -10.76 2.12
CA PHE A 168 6.25 -11.55 1.23
C PHE A 168 7.33 -10.69 0.54
N PHE A 169 6.98 -9.50 0.09
CA PHE A 169 7.95 -8.54 -0.46
C PHE A 169 9.04 -8.19 0.55
N THR A 170 8.70 -7.93 1.82
CA THR A 170 9.73 -7.64 2.84
C THR A 170 10.65 -8.83 3.06
N ARG A 171 10.14 -10.07 2.97
CA ARG A 171 10.97 -11.27 2.99
C ARG A 171 11.92 -11.33 1.79
N LEU A 172 11.47 -11.01 0.58
CA LEU A 172 12.35 -10.96 -0.59
C LEU A 172 13.48 -9.94 -0.41
N VAL A 173 13.18 -8.77 0.18
CA VAL A 173 14.19 -7.76 0.48
C VAL A 173 15.19 -8.26 1.52
N ASP A 174 14.74 -8.94 2.55
CA ASP A 174 15.61 -9.52 3.60
C ASP A 174 16.51 -10.63 3.04
N GLU A 175 15.96 -11.54 2.24
CA GLU A 175 16.68 -12.68 1.68
C GLU A 175 17.68 -12.29 0.56
N ARG A 176 17.35 -11.27 -0.25
CA ARG A 176 18.09 -10.94 -1.48
C ARG A 176 18.86 -9.63 -1.42
N GLY A 177 18.51 -8.74 -0.49
CA GLY A 177 19.06 -7.39 -0.43
C GLY A 177 18.66 -6.55 -1.66
N ILE A 178 19.54 -5.65 -2.06
CA ILE A 178 19.42 -4.85 -3.29
C ILE A 178 20.26 -5.50 -4.38
N GLN A 179 19.60 -6.17 -5.30
CA GLN A 179 20.28 -6.79 -6.45
C GLN A 179 20.49 -5.79 -7.58
N ASP A 180 21.47 -6.07 -8.44
CA ASP A 180 21.65 -5.31 -9.67
C ASP A 180 20.48 -5.55 -10.63
N PRO A 181 19.68 -4.53 -10.98
CA PRO A 181 18.53 -4.70 -11.84
C PRO A 181 18.88 -5.16 -13.26
N THR A 182 20.13 -4.98 -13.72
CA THR A 182 20.55 -5.41 -15.04
C THR A 182 20.87 -6.90 -15.10
N GLY A 183 21.22 -7.51 -13.96
CA GLY A 183 21.57 -8.91 -13.83
C GLY A 183 20.51 -9.79 -13.17
N ALA A 184 19.53 -9.17 -12.49
CA ALA A 184 18.51 -9.90 -11.77
C ALA A 184 17.55 -10.62 -12.73
N LYS A 185 17.36 -11.91 -12.52
CA LYS A 185 16.29 -12.66 -13.17
C LYS A 185 14.99 -12.36 -12.44
N TYR A 186 14.17 -11.50 -13.01
CA TYR A 186 12.88 -11.15 -12.44
C TYR A 186 11.76 -12.12 -12.78
N THR A 187 12.01 -13.05 -13.64
CA THR A 187 11.02 -14.04 -13.99
C THR A 187 10.87 -14.98 -12.80
N TYR A 188 9.71 -14.90 -12.16
CA TYR A 188 9.13 -16.05 -11.54
C TYR A 188 8.98 -17.10 -12.64
N ASP A 189 10.01 -17.88 -12.87
CA ASP A 189 9.89 -19.03 -13.71
C ASP A 189 9.42 -20.19 -12.82
N ASN A 190 8.41 -20.91 -13.29
CA ASN A 190 7.89 -22.10 -12.63
C ASN A 190 8.93 -23.23 -12.45
N ASN A 191 10.19 -22.97 -12.74
CA ASN A 191 11.28 -23.93 -12.77
C ASN A 191 12.26 -23.77 -11.62
N GLY A 192 11.88 -23.05 -10.60
CA GLY A 192 12.66 -23.17 -9.39
C GLY A 192 13.26 -21.95 -8.84
N LEU A 193 12.57 -21.66 -7.97
CA LEU A 193 13.17 -21.37 -6.68
C LEU A 193 13.21 -22.64 -5.88
#